data_0d4e5d83aba388463259581bf2bf6ce3
#
_entry.id   0d4e5d83aba388463259581bf2bf6ce3
#
_cell.length_a   1.000
_cell.length_b   1.000
_cell.length_c   1.000
_cell.angle_alpha   90.00
_cell.angle_beta   90.00
_cell.angle_gamma   90.00
#
_symmetry.space_group_name_H-M   'P 1'
#
loop_
_entity.id
_entity.type
_entity.pdbx_description
1 polymer ?
#
loop_
_entity_poly.entity_id
_entity_poly.type
_entity_poly.pdbx_seq_one_letter_code
_entity_poly.pdbx_strand_id
1 'polypeptide(L)'
;RGLGMAPVIGAALDGRRALMLCIASLILVTFTRVLAVAICHLTKNRFRPVVYCYSAALLYIPTYVLLYALFGSDLTLLGIYLPIMVVEPAIVKRMEFSDLEPVRDAFRHGFNNALGMCVVLLIVGCLRELLATGSVFGNVILHNALLPLAALPAGGFVIVGILAAIWCAAANLYTDYKHEEVRRLYADRKH
;
A
#
# COMPACT_ATOMS: atom_id res chain seq x y z
N ARG A 1 -8.64 6.73 0.16
CA ARG A 1 -7.24 6.89 -0.30
C ARG A 1 -6.66 5.49 -0.48
N GLY A 2 -6.70 4.85 -1.61
CA GLY A 2 -6.18 3.50 -1.82
C GLY A 2 -6.66 2.83 -3.09
N LEU A 3 -7.38 3.55 -3.94
CA LEU A 3 -7.92 3.01 -5.20
C LEU A 3 -6.83 2.57 -6.20
N GLY A 4 -5.62 3.16 -6.14
CA GLY A 4 -4.50 2.75 -6.97
C GLY A 4 -3.87 1.41 -6.55
N MET A 5 -4.13 0.95 -5.32
CA MET A 5 -3.55 -0.26 -4.75
C MET A 5 -4.34 -1.54 -5.04
N ALA A 6 -5.57 -1.43 -5.52
CA ALA A 6 -6.43 -2.59 -5.74
C ALA A 6 -5.76 -3.69 -6.59
N PRO A 7 -5.12 -3.40 -7.74
CA PRO A 7 -4.44 -4.43 -8.52
C PRO A 7 -3.27 -5.08 -7.79
N VAL A 8 -2.52 -4.29 -7.01
CA VAL A 8 -1.35 -4.75 -6.26
C VAL A 8 -1.74 -5.71 -5.13
N ILE A 9 -2.88 -5.47 -4.49
CA ILE A 9 -3.45 -6.38 -3.49
C ILE A 9 -3.80 -7.74 -4.13
N GLY A 10 -4.34 -7.71 -5.35
CA GLY A 10 -4.60 -8.93 -6.12
C GLY A 10 -3.33 -9.75 -6.41
N ALA A 11 -2.19 -9.10 -6.56
CA ALA A 11 -0.89 -9.72 -6.83
C ALA A 11 -0.24 -10.37 -5.60
N ALA A 12 -0.58 -9.92 -4.39
CA ALA A 12 -0.05 -10.47 -3.14
C ALA A 12 -0.66 -11.84 -2.84
N LEU A 13 -0.30 -12.86 -3.63
CA LEU A 13 -0.79 -14.24 -3.50
C LEU A 13 -0.12 -14.96 -2.32
N ASP A 14 1.16 -14.71 -2.13
CA ASP A 14 2.02 -15.34 -1.13
C ASP A 14 2.77 -14.27 -0.34
N GLY A 15 3.24 -14.60 0.86
CA GLY A 15 4.03 -13.69 1.69
C GLY A 15 5.30 -13.21 0.98
N ARG A 16 5.94 -14.06 0.17
CA ARG A 16 7.14 -13.72 -0.60
C ARG A 16 6.86 -12.67 -1.68
N ARG A 17 5.75 -12.82 -2.43
CA ARG A 17 5.31 -11.81 -3.41
C ARG A 17 4.90 -10.51 -2.74
N ALA A 18 4.21 -10.60 -1.61
CA ALA A 18 3.85 -9.43 -0.80
C ALA A 18 5.10 -8.66 -0.34
N LEU A 19 6.16 -9.36 0.08
CA LEU A 19 7.42 -8.75 0.50
C LEU A 19 8.13 -8.05 -0.67
N MET A 20 8.17 -8.67 -1.85
CA MET A 20 8.72 -8.03 -3.06
C MET A 20 7.96 -6.75 -3.40
N LEU A 21 6.62 -6.78 -3.37
CA LEU A 21 5.76 -5.63 -3.61
C LEU A 21 5.93 -4.54 -2.55
N CYS A 22 6.18 -4.92 -1.28
CA CYS A 22 6.50 -3.97 -0.21
C CYS A 22 7.77 -3.19 -0.49
N ILE A 23 8.86 -3.89 -0.83
CA ILE A 23 10.13 -3.23 -1.12
C ILE A 23 10.00 -2.34 -2.35
N ALA A 24 9.32 -2.84 -3.41
CA ALA A 24 9.04 -2.06 -4.60
C ALA A 24 8.25 -0.78 -4.27
N SER A 25 7.19 -0.88 -3.46
CA SER A 25 6.35 0.26 -3.08
C SER A 25 7.11 1.28 -2.23
N LEU A 26 7.90 0.82 -1.26
CA LEU A 26 8.73 1.70 -0.43
C LEU A 26 9.67 2.56 -1.28
N ILE A 27 10.36 1.94 -2.21
CA ILE A 27 11.32 2.63 -3.06
C ILE A 27 10.56 3.52 -4.06
N LEU A 28 9.65 2.94 -4.83
CA LEU A 28 8.99 3.64 -5.93
C LEU A 28 8.16 4.82 -5.42
N VAL A 29 7.29 4.61 -4.43
CA VAL A 29 6.38 5.67 -3.94
C VAL A 29 7.15 6.79 -3.26
N THR A 30 8.12 6.44 -2.40
CA THR A 30 8.89 7.44 -1.63
C THR A 30 9.76 8.30 -2.55
N PHE A 31 10.58 7.66 -3.38
CA PHE A 31 11.50 8.40 -4.25
C PHE A 31 10.78 9.12 -5.39
N THR A 32 9.70 8.56 -5.93
CA THR A 32 8.88 9.25 -6.93
C THR A 32 8.29 10.54 -6.36
N ARG A 33 7.79 10.52 -5.13
CA ARG A 33 7.22 11.71 -4.50
C ARG A 33 8.29 12.80 -4.32
N VAL A 34 9.47 12.43 -3.85
CA VAL A 34 10.60 13.36 -3.69
C VAL A 34 11.03 13.96 -5.02
N LEU A 35 11.25 13.13 -6.03
CA LEU A 35 11.68 13.59 -7.36
C LEU A 35 10.61 14.46 -8.02
N ALA A 36 9.35 14.04 -7.96
CA ALA A 36 8.24 14.77 -8.53
C ALA A 36 8.06 16.14 -7.86
N VAL A 37 8.17 16.24 -6.54
CA VAL A 37 8.10 17.52 -5.82
C VAL A 37 9.25 18.44 -6.24
N ALA A 38 10.47 17.91 -6.34
CA ALA A 38 11.63 18.71 -6.79
C ALA A 38 11.42 19.30 -8.20
N ILE A 39 10.86 18.50 -9.12
CA ILE A 39 10.55 18.97 -10.49
C ILE A 39 9.34 19.92 -10.48
N CYS A 40 8.34 19.69 -9.63
CA CYS A 40 7.14 20.52 -9.55
C CYS A 40 7.41 21.94 -9.07
N HIS A 41 8.51 22.18 -8.35
CA HIS A 41 8.94 23.56 -8.02
C HIS A 41 9.27 24.39 -9.26
N LEU A 42 9.64 23.74 -10.37
CA LEU A 42 9.97 24.38 -11.65
C LEU A 42 8.79 24.41 -12.63
N THR A 43 7.69 23.68 -12.33
CA THR A 43 6.60 23.40 -13.28
C THR A 43 5.28 24.03 -12.84
N LYS A 44 4.46 24.51 -13.79
CA LYS A 44 3.12 25.05 -13.54
C LYS A 44 2.18 23.98 -12.92
N ASN A 45 1.30 24.40 -12.02
CA ASN A 45 0.37 23.55 -11.26
C ASN A 45 -0.45 22.55 -12.11
N ARG A 46 -0.81 22.93 -13.32
CA ARG A 46 -1.63 22.11 -14.23
C ARG A 46 -0.94 20.81 -14.67
N PHE A 47 0.38 20.78 -14.73
CA PHE A 47 1.16 19.65 -15.23
C PHE A 47 1.68 18.72 -14.12
N ARG A 48 1.41 19.02 -12.88
CA ARG A 48 1.88 18.21 -11.73
C ARG A 48 1.58 16.72 -11.84
N PRO A 49 0.36 16.25 -12.20
CA PRO A 49 0.09 14.80 -12.31
C PRO A 49 0.96 14.11 -13.35
N VAL A 50 1.25 14.81 -14.47
CA VAL A 50 2.12 14.29 -15.54
C VAL A 50 3.57 14.16 -15.04
N VAL A 51 4.06 15.14 -14.26
CA VAL A 51 5.40 15.10 -13.66
C VAL A 51 5.53 13.91 -12.72
N TYR A 52 4.51 13.63 -11.90
CA TYR A 52 4.50 12.47 -11.00
C TYR A 52 4.55 11.15 -11.76
N CYS A 53 3.78 11.03 -12.84
CA CYS A 53 3.78 9.83 -13.67
C CYS A 53 5.14 9.62 -14.37
N TYR A 54 5.73 10.70 -14.90
CA TYR A 54 7.04 10.66 -15.56
C TYR A 54 8.16 10.32 -14.56
N SER A 55 8.14 10.92 -13.38
CA SER A 55 9.10 10.64 -12.32
C SER A 55 9.02 9.18 -11.85
N ALA A 56 7.80 8.64 -11.75
CA ALA A 56 7.59 7.23 -11.40
C ALA A 56 8.12 6.28 -12.48
N ALA A 57 7.90 6.59 -13.75
CA ALA A 57 8.40 5.81 -14.87
C ALA A 57 9.94 5.81 -14.93
N LEU A 58 10.56 6.95 -14.65
CA LEU A 58 12.02 7.07 -14.62
C LEU A 58 12.64 6.26 -13.47
N LEU A 59 12.01 6.29 -12.30
CA LEU A 59 12.48 5.54 -11.13
C LEU A 59 12.15 4.04 -11.17
N TYR A 60 11.25 3.64 -12.07
CA TYR A 60 10.93 2.23 -12.26
C TYR A 60 12.14 1.40 -12.70
N ILE A 61 12.97 1.94 -13.61
CA ILE A 61 14.14 1.24 -14.15
C ILE A 61 15.13 0.85 -13.03
N PRO A 62 15.67 1.79 -12.22
CA PRO A 62 16.58 1.44 -11.15
C PRO A 62 15.94 0.57 -10.08
N THR A 63 14.64 0.76 -9.80
CA THR A 63 13.89 -0.08 -8.85
C THR A 63 13.80 -1.52 -9.35
N TYR A 64 13.53 -1.72 -10.65
CA TYR A 64 13.48 -3.04 -11.25
C TYR A 64 14.85 -3.75 -11.18
N VAL A 65 15.92 -3.04 -11.53
CA VAL A 65 17.28 -3.59 -11.47
C VAL A 65 17.67 -4.00 -10.05
N LEU A 66 17.33 -3.18 -9.07
CA LEU A 66 17.59 -3.46 -7.66
C LEU A 66 16.80 -4.68 -7.16
N LEU A 67 15.53 -4.76 -7.49
CA LEU A 67 14.69 -5.92 -7.15
C LEU A 67 15.17 -7.19 -7.83
N TYR A 68 15.61 -7.10 -9.09
CA TYR A 68 16.18 -8.23 -9.79
C TYR A 68 17.49 -8.71 -9.16
N ALA A 69 18.32 -7.81 -8.68
CA ALA A 69 19.53 -8.15 -7.93
C ALA A 69 19.24 -8.85 -6.59
N LEU A 70 18.13 -8.49 -5.93
CA LEU A 70 17.74 -9.07 -4.63
C LEU A 70 17.00 -10.40 -4.76
N PHE A 71 16.10 -10.54 -5.73
CA PHE A 71 15.18 -11.67 -5.84
C PHE A 71 15.38 -12.54 -7.09
N GLY A 72 16.23 -12.09 -8.02
CA GLY A 72 16.54 -12.84 -9.22
C GLY A 72 15.31 -13.12 -10.11
N SER A 73 15.20 -14.38 -10.55
CA SER A 73 14.10 -14.82 -11.44
C SER A 73 12.72 -14.78 -10.80
N ASP A 74 12.61 -14.75 -9.47
CA ASP A 74 11.32 -14.73 -8.78
C ASP A 74 10.54 -13.43 -9.07
N LEU A 75 11.24 -12.38 -9.50
CA LEU A 75 10.61 -11.13 -9.91
C LEU A 75 9.63 -11.31 -11.09
N THR A 76 9.86 -12.31 -11.95
CA THR A 76 8.96 -12.62 -13.08
C THR A 76 7.57 -13.05 -12.62
N LEU A 77 7.45 -13.56 -11.38
CA LEU A 77 6.15 -13.93 -10.78
C LEU A 77 5.24 -12.73 -10.52
N LEU A 78 5.81 -11.53 -10.40
CA LEU A 78 5.01 -10.31 -10.25
C LEU A 78 4.44 -9.82 -11.59
N GLY A 79 5.07 -10.17 -12.72
CA GLY A 79 4.60 -9.84 -14.06
C GLY A 79 4.22 -8.36 -14.23
N ILE A 80 2.98 -8.10 -14.65
CA ILE A 80 2.45 -6.77 -14.93
C ILE A 80 2.19 -5.91 -13.68
N TYR A 81 2.14 -6.51 -12.50
CA TYR A 81 1.77 -5.79 -11.28
C TYR A 81 2.83 -4.80 -10.83
N LEU A 82 4.09 -5.08 -11.12
CA LEU A 82 5.18 -4.16 -10.81
C LEU A 82 5.11 -2.86 -11.64
N PRO A 83 4.92 -2.89 -12.99
CA PRO A 83 4.70 -1.69 -13.79
C PRO A 83 3.43 -0.90 -13.40
N ILE A 84 2.37 -1.57 -12.97
CA ILE A 84 1.13 -0.91 -12.54
C ILE A 84 1.37 0.02 -11.35
N MET A 85 2.32 -0.29 -10.47
CA MET A 85 2.69 0.58 -9.36
C MET A 85 3.23 1.96 -9.78
N VAL A 86 3.70 2.10 -11.02
CA VAL A 86 4.13 3.39 -11.58
C VAL A 86 2.98 4.40 -11.67
N VAL A 87 1.75 3.92 -11.83
CA VAL A 87 0.55 4.78 -11.97
C VAL A 87 0.06 5.29 -10.62
N GLU A 88 0.34 4.58 -9.52
CA GLU A 88 -0.16 4.90 -8.18
C GLU A 88 0.21 6.32 -7.70
N PRO A 89 1.47 6.79 -7.79
CA PRO A 89 1.83 8.14 -7.35
C PRO A 89 1.08 9.26 -8.09
N ALA A 90 0.76 9.06 -9.37
CA ALA A 90 -0.01 10.01 -10.16
C ALA A 90 -1.48 10.08 -9.69
N ILE A 91 -2.08 8.91 -9.37
CA ILE A 91 -3.45 8.83 -8.85
C ILE A 91 -3.54 9.47 -7.47
N VAL A 92 -2.60 9.17 -6.57
CA VAL A 92 -2.55 9.74 -5.23
C VAL A 92 -2.43 11.25 -5.30
N LYS A 93 -1.55 11.80 -6.15
CA LYS A 93 -1.40 13.25 -6.29
C LYS A 93 -2.61 13.93 -6.90
N ARG A 94 -3.30 13.30 -7.83
CA ARG A 94 -4.54 13.84 -8.39
C ARG A 94 -5.66 13.93 -7.33
N MET A 95 -5.66 13.03 -6.36
CA MET A 95 -6.63 13.02 -5.26
C MET A 95 -6.23 13.95 -4.10
N GLU A 96 -4.95 14.22 -3.93
CA GLU A 96 -4.45 15.19 -2.97
C GLU A 96 -4.46 16.59 -3.60
N PHE A 97 -5.51 17.38 -3.33
CA PHE A 97 -5.60 18.80 -3.71
C PHE A 97 -4.70 19.68 -2.84
N SER A 98 -3.56 19.20 -2.39
CA SER A 98 -2.67 19.94 -1.52
C SER A 98 -1.72 20.86 -2.31
N ASP A 99 -1.36 21.96 -1.69
CA ASP A 99 -0.30 22.85 -2.14
C ASP A 99 1.06 22.14 -2.26
N LEU A 100 2.03 22.81 -2.87
CA LEU A 100 3.36 22.24 -3.03
C LEU A 100 4.01 22.07 -1.66
N GLU A 101 4.27 20.82 -1.30
CA GLU A 101 4.96 20.48 -0.05
C GLU A 101 6.47 20.71 -0.17
N PRO A 102 7.17 21.07 0.91
CA PRO A 102 8.63 21.02 0.93
C PRO A 102 9.14 19.59 0.74
N VAL A 103 10.29 19.43 0.10
CA VAL A 103 10.88 18.12 -0.25
C VAL A 103 11.01 17.18 0.97
N ARG A 104 11.33 17.75 2.14
CA ARG A 104 11.45 16.99 3.40
C ARG A 104 10.12 16.37 3.84
N ASP A 105 9.05 17.12 3.74
CA ASP A 105 7.71 16.64 4.11
C ASP A 105 7.20 15.65 3.06
N ALA A 106 7.51 15.86 1.78
CA ALA A 106 7.24 14.92 0.71
C ALA A 106 7.87 13.54 0.96
N PHE A 107 9.13 13.52 1.43
CA PHE A 107 9.78 12.28 1.82
C PHE A 107 9.05 11.59 2.99
N ARG A 108 8.76 12.34 4.05
CA ARG A 108 8.08 11.82 5.25
C ARG A 108 6.69 11.27 4.92
N HIS A 109 5.90 12.01 4.16
CA HIS A 109 4.56 11.58 3.73
C HIS A 109 4.62 10.41 2.76
N GLY A 110 5.56 10.39 1.81
CA GLY A 110 5.78 9.29 0.90
C GLY A 110 6.15 8.00 1.63
N PHE A 111 7.10 8.10 2.56
CA PHE A 111 7.54 6.96 3.36
C PHE A 111 6.43 6.41 4.26
N ASN A 112 5.70 7.26 4.98
CA ASN A 112 4.59 6.83 5.83
C ASN A 112 3.46 6.17 5.02
N ASN A 113 3.16 6.70 3.84
CA ASN A 113 2.15 6.13 2.96
C ASN A 113 2.58 4.75 2.43
N ALA A 114 3.83 4.63 1.97
CA ALA A 114 4.39 3.38 1.51
C ALA A 114 4.48 2.34 2.63
N LEU A 115 4.83 2.76 3.85
CA LEU A 115 4.89 1.87 5.02
C LEU A 115 3.50 1.34 5.39
N GLY A 116 2.48 2.19 5.38
CA GLY A 116 1.09 1.77 5.57
C GLY A 116 0.64 0.75 4.52
N MET A 117 1.02 0.96 3.26
CA MET A 117 0.78 0.02 2.16
C MET A 117 1.47 -1.33 2.40
N CYS A 118 2.73 -1.32 2.83
CA CYS A 118 3.49 -2.52 3.14
C CYS A 118 2.82 -3.38 4.20
N VAL A 119 2.35 -2.76 5.28
CA VAL A 119 1.66 -3.48 6.36
C VAL A 119 0.42 -4.19 5.82
N VAL A 120 -0.39 -3.50 5.02
CA VAL A 120 -1.61 -4.09 4.42
C VAL A 120 -1.24 -5.24 3.47
N LEU A 121 -0.25 -5.05 2.59
CA LEU A 121 0.18 -6.09 1.64
C LEU A 121 0.72 -7.33 2.34
N LEU A 122 1.51 -7.16 3.41
CA LEU A 122 2.03 -8.28 4.19
C LEU A 122 0.92 -9.03 4.91
N ILE A 123 0.00 -8.32 5.56
CA ILE A 123 -1.13 -8.95 6.26
C ILE A 123 -1.98 -9.74 5.26
N VAL A 124 -2.32 -9.14 4.13
CA VAL A 124 -3.15 -9.79 3.11
C VAL A 124 -2.41 -10.98 2.48
N GLY A 125 -1.14 -10.83 2.11
CA GLY A 125 -0.33 -11.89 1.53
C GLY A 125 -0.16 -13.08 2.48
N CYS A 126 0.17 -12.83 3.74
CA CYS A 126 0.29 -13.89 4.75
C CYS A 126 -1.05 -14.60 5.03
N LEU A 127 -2.14 -13.84 5.15
CA LEU A 127 -3.48 -14.43 5.34
C LEU A 127 -3.91 -15.28 4.12
N ARG A 128 -3.65 -14.81 2.92
CA ARG A 128 -3.96 -15.56 1.71
C ARG A 128 -3.16 -16.85 1.63
N GLU A 129 -1.85 -16.79 1.88
CA GLU A 129 -1.00 -17.97 1.88
C GLU A 129 -1.46 -18.97 2.95
N LEU A 130 -1.77 -18.49 4.16
CA LEU A 130 -2.27 -19.32 5.25
C LEU A 130 -3.60 -20.00 4.89
N LEU A 131 -4.55 -19.28 4.30
CA LEU A 131 -5.86 -19.81 3.95
C LEU A 131 -5.82 -20.73 2.72
N ALA A 132 -4.96 -20.42 1.75
CA ALA A 132 -4.88 -21.14 0.49
C ALA A 132 -4.09 -22.45 0.59
N THR A 133 -2.96 -22.42 1.32
CA THR A 133 -2.01 -23.55 1.39
C THR A 133 -1.74 -24.03 2.81
N GLY A 134 -2.16 -23.30 3.83
CA GLY A 134 -1.82 -23.59 5.22
C GLY A 134 -0.37 -23.27 5.56
N SER A 135 0.36 -22.58 4.68
CA SER A 135 1.75 -22.17 4.89
C SER A 135 1.86 -20.66 5.11
N VAL A 136 2.96 -20.23 5.70
CA VAL A 136 3.34 -18.81 5.78
C VAL A 136 4.83 -18.70 5.45
N PHE A 137 5.18 -17.93 4.43
CA PHE A 137 6.53 -17.84 3.85
C PHE A 137 7.11 -19.21 3.44
N GLY A 138 6.27 -20.12 2.95
CA GLY A 138 6.67 -21.46 2.56
C GLY A 138 6.81 -22.47 3.71
N ASN A 139 6.63 -22.04 4.96
CA ASN A 139 6.63 -22.96 6.11
C ASN A 139 5.20 -23.45 6.39
N VAL A 140 4.98 -24.75 6.35
CA VAL A 140 3.67 -25.36 6.60
C VAL A 140 3.30 -25.24 8.07
N ILE A 141 2.22 -24.51 8.37
CA ILE A 141 1.66 -24.32 9.71
C ILE A 141 0.43 -25.18 9.90
N LEU A 142 -0.45 -25.24 8.89
CA LEU A 142 -1.64 -26.08 8.89
C LEU A 142 -1.50 -27.20 7.85
N HIS A 143 -1.88 -28.40 8.24
CA HIS A 143 -1.83 -29.58 7.36
C HIS A 143 -2.92 -29.59 6.26
N ASN A 144 -3.97 -28.79 6.41
CA ASN A 144 -5.07 -28.68 5.45
C ASN A 144 -5.32 -27.24 5.04
N ALA A 145 -5.47 -27.02 3.73
CA ALA A 145 -5.91 -25.74 3.19
C ALA A 145 -7.36 -25.45 3.64
N LEU A 146 -7.59 -24.32 4.30
CA LEU A 146 -8.91 -23.93 4.79
C LEU A 146 -9.83 -23.43 3.67
N LEU A 147 -9.28 -22.68 2.72
CA LEU A 147 -10.01 -22.03 1.63
C LEU A 147 -9.14 -21.98 0.35
N PRO A 148 -9.19 -22.99 -0.52
CA PRO A 148 -8.44 -22.97 -1.78
C PRO A 148 -8.82 -21.77 -2.68
N LEU A 149 -10.03 -21.22 -2.49
CA LEU A 149 -10.51 -20.03 -3.20
C LEU A 149 -9.68 -18.76 -2.92
N ALA A 150 -8.98 -18.73 -1.79
CA ALA A 150 -8.09 -17.61 -1.44
C ALA A 150 -6.88 -17.50 -2.38
N ALA A 151 -6.49 -18.59 -3.06
CA ALA A 151 -5.43 -18.58 -4.06
C ALA A 151 -5.82 -17.79 -5.33
N LEU A 152 -7.11 -17.65 -5.63
CA LEU A 152 -7.57 -16.87 -6.78
C LEU A 152 -7.37 -15.36 -6.54
N PRO A 153 -7.08 -14.56 -7.58
CA PRO A 153 -6.96 -13.11 -7.46
C PRO A 153 -8.19 -12.46 -6.82
N ALA A 154 -9.38 -12.94 -7.12
CA ALA A 154 -10.64 -12.49 -6.51
C ALA A 154 -10.68 -12.71 -4.98
N GLY A 155 -10.10 -13.81 -4.47
CA GLY A 155 -10.05 -14.11 -3.04
C GLY A 155 -9.31 -13.03 -2.24
N GLY A 156 -8.28 -12.41 -2.82
CA GLY A 156 -7.58 -11.29 -2.20
C GLY A 156 -8.48 -10.08 -1.91
N PHE A 157 -9.37 -9.74 -2.84
CA PHE A 157 -10.31 -8.62 -2.66
C PHE A 157 -11.35 -8.92 -1.58
N VAL A 158 -11.82 -10.16 -1.51
CA VAL A 158 -12.76 -10.58 -0.45
C VAL A 158 -12.10 -10.47 0.92
N ILE A 159 -10.86 -10.95 1.07
CA ILE A 159 -10.10 -10.87 2.33
C ILE A 159 -9.88 -9.40 2.73
N VAL A 160 -9.48 -8.55 1.78
CA VAL A 160 -9.31 -7.11 2.04
C VAL A 160 -10.64 -6.47 2.44
N GLY A 161 -11.74 -6.83 1.80
CA GLY A 161 -13.08 -6.34 2.16
C GLY A 161 -13.45 -6.71 3.60
N ILE A 162 -13.21 -7.95 4.01
CA ILE A 162 -13.45 -8.42 5.38
C ILE A 162 -12.55 -7.68 6.38
N LEU A 163 -11.25 -7.56 6.09
CA LEU A 163 -10.31 -6.83 6.94
C LEU A 163 -10.69 -5.35 7.07
N ALA A 164 -11.09 -4.71 5.97
CA ALA A 164 -11.55 -3.33 5.98
C ALA A 164 -12.83 -3.16 6.80
N ALA A 165 -13.76 -4.10 6.72
CA ALA A 165 -14.99 -4.09 7.52
C ALA A 165 -14.69 -4.22 9.01
N ILE A 166 -13.82 -5.17 9.39
CA ILE A 166 -13.37 -5.35 10.79
C ILE A 166 -12.67 -4.09 11.29
N TRP A 167 -11.76 -3.51 10.49
CA TRP A 167 -11.08 -2.28 10.84
C TRP A 167 -12.03 -1.11 11.02
N CYS A 168 -13.00 -0.95 10.11
CA CYS A 168 -14.02 0.10 10.20
C CYS A 168 -14.89 -0.05 11.45
N ALA A 169 -15.30 -1.29 11.77
CA ALA A 169 -16.06 -1.57 12.97
C ALA A 169 -15.26 -1.24 14.25
N ALA A 170 -13.99 -1.66 14.31
CA ALA A 170 -13.11 -1.37 15.43
C ALA A 170 -12.84 0.14 15.59
N ALA A 171 -12.61 0.85 14.46
CA ALA A 171 -12.40 2.30 14.48
C ALA A 171 -13.65 3.06 14.95
N ASN A 172 -14.84 2.65 14.51
CA ASN A 172 -16.10 3.26 14.95
C ASN A 172 -16.33 3.04 16.46
N LEU A 173 -16.14 1.81 16.96
CA LEU A 173 -16.23 1.52 18.38
C LEU A 173 -15.27 2.38 19.22
N TYR A 174 -14.02 2.54 18.73
CA TYR A 174 -13.05 3.38 19.43
C TYR A 174 -13.43 4.86 19.42
N THR A 175 -13.99 5.34 18.31
CA THR A 175 -14.45 6.73 18.17
C THR A 175 -15.65 7.00 19.08
N ASP A 176 -16.61 6.08 19.14
CA ASP A 176 -17.78 6.18 19.99
C ASP A 176 -17.38 6.17 21.47
N TYR A 177 -16.45 5.29 21.85
CA TYR A 177 -15.90 5.26 23.22
C TYR A 177 -15.25 6.60 23.60
N LYS A 178 -14.44 7.19 22.72
CA LYS A 178 -13.84 8.52 22.95
C LYS A 178 -14.90 9.63 23.07
N HIS A 179 -15.94 9.58 22.23
CA HIS A 179 -17.02 10.57 22.31
C HIS A 179 -17.79 10.47 23.63
N GLU A 180 -18.02 9.27 24.15
CA GLU A 180 -18.64 9.09 25.47
C GLU A 180 -17.75 9.58 26.61
N GLU A 181 -16.45 9.31 26.55
CA GLU A 181 -15.48 9.79 27.55
C GLU A 181 -15.43 11.32 27.60
N VAL A 182 -15.34 11.95 26.43
CA VAL A 182 -15.38 13.42 26.34
C VAL A 182 -16.71 13.97 26.86
N ARG A 183 -17.84 13.33 26.53
CA ARG A 183 -19.17 13.75 27.01
C ARG A 183 -19.27 13.67 28.54
N ARG A 184 -18.73 12.62 29.16
CA ARG A 184 -18.67 12.47 30.64
C ARG A 184 -17.82 13.58 31.28
N LEU A 185 -16.64 13.87 30.74
CA LEU A 185 -15.75 14.91 31.23
C LEU A 185 -16.39 16.33 31.16
N TYR A 186 -17.18 16.59 30.11
CA TYR A 186 -17.93 17.87 30.00
C TYR A 186 -19.15 17.92 30.90
N ALA A 187 -19.79 16.79 31.25
CA ALA A 187 -20.88 16.74 32.19
C ALA A 187 -20.41 17.04 33.63
N ASP A 188 -19.28 16.44 34.05
CA ASP A 188 -18.69 16.64 35.38
C ASP A 188 -18.15 18.09 35.57
N ARG A 189 -17.84 18.82 34.53
CA ARG A 189 -17.35 20.20 34.61
C ARG A 189 -18.49 21.24 34.78
N LYS A 190 -19.76 20.82 34.63
CA LYS A 190 -20.93 21.69 34.78
C LYS A 190 -21.59 21.62 36.19
N HIS A 191 -21.07 20.81 37.07
CA HIS A 191 -21.38 20.76 38.49
C HIS A 191 -20.20 21.30 39.28
#